data_0a05c2a7a416fcdd5af2f4f919b4ffab
#
_entry.id   0a05c2a7a416fcdd5af2f4f919b4ffab
#
_cell.length_a   1.000
_cell.length_b   1.000
_cell.length_c   1.000
_cell.angle_alpha   90.00
_cell.angle_beta   90.00
_cell.angle_gamma   90.00
#
_symmetry.space_group_name_H-M   'P 1'
#
loop_
_entity.id
_entity.type
_entity.pdbx_description
1 polymer ?
#
loop_
_entity_poly.entity_id
_entity_poly.type
_entity_poly.pdbx_seq_one_letter_code
_entity_poly.pdbx_strand_id
1 'polypeptide(L)'
;MLTFFISHVTLNIMFGEFNLIEKYFVGRQPSRKDVMLAAGDDCALVKVPEGMSLAISTDTLVAGTHFLKHANPAWVAHKALAANISDLAAMGATPAWVSLALTLPELDESWLAPFCDSFFKLADYFNIQLIGGDTTKGPLSLTLTVQGFVAHDKALRRDGAQVGDWIYVTGDLGDSRAGLDVILNTDLRDKPFAEDLEIAHYLATPRVLVGQALLGLASSAIDISDGLVADLKHILKRSDVGAHLELSDLPISSQLIQFLGGVDKAQQYALVSGEEYELCFTVPKQHKESIDSALAHCGCKVSCIGQIRPNGHFELSNKGKVVDWPVQGFDHFQQD
;
A
#
# COMPACT_ATOMS: atom_id res chain seq x y z
N MET A 1 -31.89 -4.10 -65.79
CA MET A 1 -32.31 -4.13 -64.40
C MET A 1 -31.26 -4.95 -63.65
N LEU A 2 -30.18 -4.29 -63.19
CA LEU A 2 -29.06 -4.92 -62.47
C LEU A 2 -29.31 -4.70 -60.97
N THR A 3 -29.60 -5.79 -60.26
CA THR A 3 -29.76 -5.78 -58.80
C THR A 3 -28.39 -5.98 -58.18
N PHE A 4 -27.84 -4.95 -57.53
CA PHE A 4 -26.62 -5.05 -56.70
C PHE A 4 -27.00 -5.71 -55.37
N PHE A 5 -26.49 -6.90 -55.09
CA PHE A 5 -26.44 -7.51 -53.76
C PHE A 5 -25.27 -6.87 -52.99
N ILE A 6 -25.55 -5.98 -52.07
CA ILE A 6 -24.59 -5.55 -51.06
C ILE A 6 -24.58 -6.62 -49.94
N SER A 7 -23.59 -7.50 -49.98
CA SER A 7 -23.33 -8.40 -48.88
C SER A 7 -22.87 -7.58 -47.64
N HIS A 8 -23.67 -7.59 -46.59
CA HIS A 8 -23.27 -7.10 -45.31
C HIS A 8 -22.17 -8.03 -44.78
N VAL A 9 -20.92 -7.64 -44.94
CA VAL A 9 -19.80 -8.19 -44.20
C VAL A 9 -19.94 -7.65 -42.76
N THR A 10 -20.51 -8.44 -41.88
CA THR A 10 -20.42 -8.19 -40.45
C THR A 10 -18.95 -8.44 -40.09
N LEU A 11 -18.15 -7.37 -39.99
CA LEU A 11 -16.85 -7.47 -39.32
C LEU A 11 -17.12 -7.89 -37.87
N ASN A 12 -16.92 -9.16 -37.59
CA ASN A 12 -16.67 -9.59 -36.21
C ASN A 12 -15.33 -8.94 -35.80
N ILE A 13 -15.40 -7.75 -35.22
CA ILE A 13 -14.26 -7.12 -34.58
C ILE A 13 -13.92 -8.08 -33.41
N MET A 14 -12.94 -8.94 -33.62
CA MET A 14 -12.36 -9.72 -32.52
C MET A 14 -11.88 -8.69 -31.50
N PHE A 15 -12.38 -8.79 -30.27
CA PHE A 15 -11.98 -7.94 -29.16
C PHE A 15 -10.51 -8.23 -28.86
N GLY A 16 -9.63 -7.40 -29.40
CA GLY A 16 -8.18 -7.55 -29.26
C GLY A 16 -7.62 -6.60 -28.21
N GLU A 17 -6.33 -6.72 -27.96
CA GLU A 17 -5.56 -5.92 -27.01
C GLU A 17 -5.80 -4.41 -27.16
N PHE A 18 -5.71 -3.88 -28.38
CA PHE A 18 -5.91 -2.45 -28.64
C PHE A 18 -7.33 -1.97 -28.32
N ASN A 19 -8.35 -2.77 -28.63
CA ASN A 19 -9.73 -2.43 -28.29
C ASN A 19 -9.96 -2.45 -26.77
N LEU A 20 -9.27 -3.33 -26.06
CA LEU A 20 -9.29 -3.38 -24.59
C LEU A 20 -8.65 -2.13 -24.00
N ILE A 21 -7.45 -1.75 -24.46
CA ILE A 21 -6.74 -0.56 -24.00
C ILE A 21 -7.60 0.68 -24.24
N GLU A 22 -8.15 0.84 -25.43
CA GLU A 22 -9.01 1.96 -25.79
C GLU A 22 -10.26 2.03 -24.89
N LYS A 23 -10.93 0.88 -24.67
CA LYS A 23 -12.19 0.82 -23.89
C LYS A 23 -11.99 1.04 -22.40
N TYR A 24 -10.93 0.47 -21.81
CA TYR A 24 -10.80 0.37 -20.36
C TYR A 24 -9.79 1.35 -19.76
N PHE A 25 -8.83 1.86 -20.53
CA PHE A 25 -7.75 2.67 -19.98
C PHE A 25 -7.63 4.07 -20.63
N VAL A 26 -7.92 4.21 -21.93
CA VAL A 26 -7.79 5.51 -22.60
C VAL A 26 -8.99 6.41 -22.27
N GLY A 27 -8.72 7.69 -22.00
CA GLY A 27 -9.77 8.69 -21.79
C GLY A 27 -10.59 8.55 -20.51
N ARG A 28 -10.17 7.69 -19.56
CA ARG A 28 -10.88 7.47 -18.28
C ARG A 28 -10.72 8.62 -17.29
N GLN A 29 -9.66 9.40 -17.42
CA GLN A 29 -9.32 10.49 -16.51
C GLN A 29 -9.08 11.79 -17.25
N PRO A 30 -9.38 12.97 -16.64
CA PRO A 30 -8.94 14.25 -17.16
C PRO A 30 -7.42 14.33 -17.11
N SER A 31 -6.83 14.94 -18.13
CA SER A 31 -5.38 15.12 -18.18
C SER A 31 -4.91 16.12 -17.11
N ARG A 32 -3.91 15.73 -16.33
CA ARG A 32 -3.20 16.61 -15.39
C ARG A 32 -2.37 17.64 -16.18
N LYS A 33 -2.15 18.82 -15.58
CA LYS A 33 -1.36 19.90 -16.21
C LYS A 33 0.12 19.56 -16.40
N ASP A 34 0.62 18.61 -15.62
CA ASP A 34 2.00 18.13 -15.67
C ASP A 34 2.17 16.91 -16.60
N VAL A 35 1.11 16.47 -17.29
CA VAL A 35 1.14 15.43 -18.31
C VAL A 35 0.92 16.09 -19.68
N MET A 36 1.98 16.10 -20.50
CA MET A 36 1.97 16.66 -21.85
C MET A 36 1.49 15.62 -22.87
N LEU A 37 1.82 14.35 -22.65
CA LEU A 37 1.40 13.20 -23.44
C LEU A 37 1.22 12.01 -22.51
N ALA A 38 0.07 11.35 -22.56
CA ALA A 38 -0.25 10.14 -21.79
C ALA A 38 -0.25 8.90 -22.72
N ALA A 39 -1.02 7.86 -22.34
CA ALA A 39 -1.21 6.66 -23.15
C ALA A 39 -1.71 7.00 -24.58
N GLY A 40 -1.18 6.31 -25.60
CA GLY A 40 -1.54 6.49 -27.00
C GLY A 40 -0.36 6.79 -27.92
N ASP A 41 0.85 6.91 -27.37
CA ASP A 41 2.11 7.01 -28.10
C ASP A 41 3.13 6.07 -27.46
N ASP A 42 4.34 5.94 -28.02
CA ASP A 42 5.39 5.05 -27.54
C ASP A 42 5.82 5.34 -26.09
N CYS A 43 5.73 6.61 -25.65
CA CYS A 43 6.10 7.04 -24.30
C CYS A 43 5.16 8.15 -23.80
N ALA A 44 4.94 8.18 -22.49
CA ALA A 44 4.36 9.35 -21.84
C ALA A 44 5.39 10.48 -21.72
N LEU A 45 4.93 11.73 -21.86
CA LEU A 45 5.74 12.93 -21.61
C LEU A 45 5.16 13.69 -20.42
N VAL A 46 5.97 13.83 -19.38
CA VAL A 46 5.56 14.43 -18.10
C VAL A 46 6.56 15.51 -17.67
N LYS A 47 6.09 16.45 -16.85
CA LYS A 47 6.91 17.54 -16.33
C LYS A 47 7.00 17.49 -14.82
N VAL A 48 8.19 17.28 -14.29
CA VAL A 48 8.45 17.41 -12.83
C VAL A 48 8.44 18.91 -12.48
N PRO A 49 7.68 19.33 -11.44
CA PRO A 49 7.68 20.73 -11.01
C PRO A 49 9.08 21.18 -10.56
N GLU A 50 9.38 22.47 -10.76
CA GLU A 50 10.65 23.07 -10.32
C GLU A 50 10.79 22.96 -8.79
N GLY A 51 11.99 22.65 -8.30
CA GLY A 51 12.29 22.47 -6.88
C GLY A 51 11.83 21.13 -6.30
N MET A 52 11.32 20.20 -7.12
CA MET A 52 10.88 18.89 -6.69
C MET A 52 11.75 17.76 -7.23
N SER A 53 11.97 16.75 -6.39
CA SER A 53 12.51 15.45 -6.78
C SER A 53 11.37 14.52 -7.16
N LEU A 54 11.63 13.64 -8.11
CA LEU A 54 10.70 12.56 -8.49
C LEU A 54 10.96 11.33 -7.60
N ALA A 55 9.97 10.93 -6.81
CA ALA A 55 9.94 9.65 -6.10
C ALA A 55 9.29 8.60 -7.00
N ILE A 56 9.90 7.43 -7.12
CA ILE A 56 9.43 6.33 -7.98
C ILE A 56 9.47 5.04 -7.16
N SER A 57 8.39 4.28 -7.18
CA SER A 57 8.33 2.90 -6.66
C SER A 57 7.66 1.97 -7.66
N THR A 58 8.00 0.68 -7.56
CA THR A 58 7.42 -0.36 -8.42
C THR A 58 7.20 -1.63 -7.64
N ASP A 59 5.94 -2.11 -7.62
CA ASP A 59 5.56 -3.39 -7.05
C ASP A 59 4.84 -4.27 -8.05
N THR A 60 5.01 -5.58 -7.86
CA THR A 60 4.34 -6.60 -8.64
C THR A 60 3.48 -7.49 -7.74
N LEU A 61 2.20 -7.60 -8.07
CA LEU A 61 1.28 -8.54 -7.44
C LEU A 61 1.01 -9.71 -8.39
N VAL A 62 1.15 -10.92 -7.89
CA VAL A 62 0.98 -12.17 -8.66
C VAL A 62 -0.16 -12.99 -8.04
N ALA A 63 -1.07 -13.45 -8.88
CA ALA A 63 -2.17 -14.32 -8.45
C ALA A 63 -1.63 -15.66 -7.89
N GLY A 64 -2.12 -16.05 -6.73
CA GLY A 64 -1.64 -17.23 -5.99
C GLY A 64 -0.49 -16.95 -5.04
N THR A 65 0.11 -15.74 -5.08
CA THR A 65 1.12 -15.27 -4.13
C THR A 65 0.57 -14.13 -3.28
N HIS A 66 0.10 -13.06 -3.90
CA HIS A 66 -0.35 -11.84 -3.21
C HIS A 66 -1.89 -11.74 -3.11
N PHE A 67 -2.60 -12.51 -3.91
CA PHE A 67 -4.07 -12.61 -3.87
C PHE A 67 -4.53 -13.93 -4.49
N LEU A 68 -5.71 -14.42 -4.09
CA LEU A 68 -6.27 -15.63 -4.67
C LEU A 68 -6.73 -15.40 -6.11
N LYS A 69 -6.61 -16.42 -6.97
CA LYS A 69 -6.99 -16.33 -8.39
C LYS A 69 -8.44 -15.91 -8.63
N HIS A 70 -9.30 -16.21 -7.66
CA HIS A 70 -10.74 -15.89 -7.69
C HIS A 70 -11.12 -14.70 -6.79
N ALA A 71 -10.13 -13.93 -6.32
CA ALA A 71 -10.39 -12.73 -5.54
C ALA A 71 -11.19 -11.71 -6.35
N ASN A 72 -11.98 -10.90 -5.65
CA ASN A 72 -12.78 -9.85 -6.27
C ASN A 72 -11.86 -8.86 -7.04
N PRO A 73 -12.05 -8.70 -8.36
CA PRO A 73 -11.18 -7.86 -9.18
C PRO A 73 -11.10 -6.41 -8.69
N ALA A 74 -12.20 -5.87 -8.16
CA ALA A 74 -12.21 -4.51 -7.61
C ALA A 74 -11.30 -4.38 -6.37
N TRP A 75 -11.26 -5.43 -5.54
CA TRP A 75 -10.39 -5.46 -4.36
C TRP A 75 -8.92 -5.65 -4.75
N VAL A 76 -8.65 -6.48 -5.74
CA VAL A 76 -7.30 -6.67 -6.29
C VAL A 76 -6.75 -5.35 -6.86
N ALA A 77 -7.57 -4.61 -7.60
CA ALA A 77 -7.19 -3.31 -8.14
C ALA A 77 -6.86 -2.29 -7.04
N HIS A 78 -7.73 -2.23 -6.01
CA HIS A 78 -7.52 -1.34 -4.87
C HIS A 78 -6.22 -1.68 -4.15
N LYS A 79 -6.03 -2.96 -3.77
CA LYS A 79 -4.84 -3.45 -3.07
C LYS A 79 -3.57 -3.13 -3.85
N ALA A 80 -3.55 -3.43 -5.16
CA ALA A 80 -2.38 -3.20 -6.00
C ALA A 80 -1.97 -1.72 -6.07
N LEU A 81 -2.94 -0.83 -6.22
CA LEU A 81 -2.65 0.60 -6.28
C LEU A 81 -2.35 1.17 -4.89
N ALA A 82 -3.06 0.72 -3.84
CA ALA A 82 -2.84 1.17 -2.47
C ALA A 82 -1.44 0.81 -1.96
N ALA A 83 -0.97 -0.42 -2.21
CA ALA A 83 0.39 -0.86 -1.87
C ALA A 83 1.44 0.11 -2.44
N ASN A 84 1.37 0.38 -3.73
CA ASN A 84 2.30 1.29 -4.40
C ASN A 84 2.22 2.74 -3.89
N ILE A 85 1.00 3.25 -3.62
CA ILE A 85 0.82 4.60 -3.05
C ILE A 85 1.40 4.68 -1.64
N SER A 86 1.39 3.58 -0.89
CA SER A 86 1.96 3.50 0.47
C SER A 86 3.45 3.83 0.49
N ASP A 87 4.22 3.35 -0.49
CA ASP A 87 5.63 3.73 -0.66
C ASP A 87 5.83 5.23 -0.80
N LEU A 88 4.99 5.87 -1.63
CA LEU A 88 5.04 7.33 -1.79
C LEU A 88 4.68 8.06 -0.48
N ALA A 89 3.69 7.53 0.26
CA ALA A 89 3.31 8.06 1.57
C ALA A 89 4.46 7.95 2.58
N ALA A 90 5.17 6.81 2.61
CA ALA A 90 6.33 6.59 3.47
C ALA A 90 7.48 7.57 3.20
N MET A 91 7.58 8.09 1.97
CA MET A 91 8.56 9.10 1.58
C MET A 91 8.05 10.55 1.75
N GLY A 92 6.79 10.75 2.17
CA GLY A 92 6.14 12.06 2.23
C GLY A 92 5.88 12.68 0.85
N ALA A 93 5.90 11.86 -0.21
CA ALA A 93 5.70 12.32 -1.57
C ALA A 93 4.22 12.58 -1.88
N THR A 94 3.96 13.54 -2.77
CA THR A 94 2.65 13.77 -3.36
C THR A 94 2.50 12.87 -4.59
N PRO A 95 1.59 11.89 -4.61
CA PRO A 95 1.36 11.04 -5.76
C PRO A 95 0.98 11.85 -7.01
N ALA A 96 1.42 11.40 -8.19
CA ALA A 96 1.16 12.12 -9.43
C ALA A 96 0.76 11.21 -10.58
N TRP A 97 1.55 10.18 -10.86
CA TRP A 97 1.37 9.32 -12.02
C TRP A 97 1.51 7.84 -11.67
N VAL A 98 0.93 7.01 -12.51
CA VAL A 98 1.09 5.55 -12.44
C VAL A 98 1.19 4.97 -13.85
N SER A 99 2.01 3.93 -14.01
CA SER A 99 2.02 3.03 -15.16
C SER A 99 1.60 1.64 -14.70
N LEU A 100 0.83 0.92 -15.51
CA LEU A 100 0.33 -0.41 -15.22
C LEU A 100 0.72 -1.40 -16.32
N ALA A 101 1.57 -2.37 -16.00
CA ALA A 101 1.78 -3.56 -16.83
C ALA A 101 0.87 -4.68 -16.29
N LEU A 102 -0.08 -5.12 -17.13
CA LEU A 102 -1.12 -6.07 -16.81
C LEU A 102 -0.96 -7.34 -17.64
N THR A 103 -0.69 -8.46 -16.98
CA THR A 103 -0.67 -9.78 -17.62
C THR A 103 -1.97 -10.51 -17.30
N LEU A 104 -2.71 -10.93 -18.33
CA LEU A 104 -4.02 -11.59 -18.22
C LEU A 104 -3.97 -12.99 -18.83
N PRO A 105 -4.56 -14.02 -18.22
CA PRO A 105 -4.68 -15.34 -18.83
C PRO A 105 -5.62 -15.34 -20.04
N GLU A 106 -6.65 -14.52 -20.01
CA GLU A 106 -7.64 -14.31 -21.06
C GLU A 106 -8.29 -12.93 -20.97
N LEU A 107 -8.96 -12.51 -22.05
CA LEU A 107 -9.70 -11.25 -22.08
C LEU A 107 -11.10 -11.48 -21.50
N ASP A 108 -11.26 -11.21 -20.22
CA ASP A 108 -12.53 -11.31 -19.48
C ASP A 108 -13.02 -9.93 -19.06
N GLU A 109 -14.06 -9.44 -19.76
CA GLU A 109 -14.67 -8.14 -19.43
C GLU A 109 -15.34 -8.13 -18.06
N SER A 110 -15.81 -9.29 -17.57
CA SER A 110 -16.44 -9.40 -16.24
C SER A 110 -15.42 -9.22 -15.12
N TRP A 111 -14.14 -9.50 -15.38
CA TRP A 111 -13.01 -9.24 -14.49
C TRP A 111 -12.47 -7.81 -14.66
N LEU A 112 -12.32 -7.35 -15.92
CA LEU A 112 -11.68 -6.07 -16.23
C LEU A 112 -12.52 -4.86 -15.83
N ALA A 113 -13.83 -4.89 -16.04
CA ALA A 113 -14.68 -3.74 -15.74
C ALA A 113 -14.62 -3.35 -14.26
N PRO A 114 -14.91 -4.25 -13.28
CA PRO A 114 -14.82 -3.90 -11.87
C PRO A 114 -13.39 -3.61 -11.42
N PHE A 115 -12.37 -4.24 -12.01
CA PHE A 115 -10.97 -3.91 -11.77
C PHE A 115 -10.68 -2.44 -12.13
N CYS A 116 -10.98 -2.04 -13.36
CA CYS A 116 -10.72 -0.68 -13.84
C CYS A 116 -11.52 0.37 -13.08
N ASP A 117 -12.79 0.11 -12.77
CA ASP A 117 -13.61 1.05 -12.01
C ASP A 117 -13.05 1.30 -10.60
N SER A 118 -12.59 0.27 -9.92
CA SER A 118 -11.96 0.40 -8.60
C SER A 118 -10.58 1.07 -8.68
N PHE A 119 -9.77 0.69 -9.68
CA PHE A 119 -8.46 1.30 -9.93
C PHE A 119 -8.58 2.81 -10.14
N PHE A 120 -9.43 3.24 -11.07
CA PHE A 120 -9.60 4.67 -11.36
C PHE A 120 -10.26 5.43 -10.21
N LYS A 121 -11.18 4.82 -9.47
CA LYS A 121 -11.76 5.43 -8.26
C LYS A 121 -10.68 5.78 -7.23
N LEU A 122 -9.73 4.89 -6.97
CA LEU A 122 -8.63 5.15 -6.04
C LEU A 122 -7.62 6.13 -6.62
N ALA A 123 -7.28 6.00 -7.91
CA ALA A 123 -6.37 6.91 -8.61
C ALA A 123 -6.91 8.36 -8.59
N ASP A 124 -8.20 8.54 -8.87
CA ASP A 124 -8.85 9.85 -8.83
C ASP A 124 -8.89 10.44 -7.41
N TYR A 125 -9.12 9.62 -6.39
CA TYR A 125 -9.10 10.06 -5.00
C TYR A 125 -7.75 10.66 -4.61
N PHE A 126 -6.64 10.07 -5.06
CA PHE A 126 -5.28 10.58 -4.82
C PHE A 126 -4.77 11.52 -5.93
N ASN A 127 -5.62 11.86 -6.89
CA ASN A 127 -5.25 12.69 -8.05
C ASN A 127 -4.05 12.12 -8.82
N ILE A 128 -4.02 10.81 -9.03
CA ILE A 128 -3.00 10.08 -9.78
C ILE A 128 -3.53 9.84 -11.19
N GLN A 129 -2.76 10.17 -12.22
CA GLN A 129 -3.11 9.86 -13.60
C GLN A 129 -2.37 8.61 -14.08
N LEU A 130 -3.13 7.68 -14.69
CA LEU A 130 -2.54 6.59 -15.47
C LEU A 130 -1.94 7.19 -16.74
N ILE A 131 -0.63 7.05 -16.91
CA ILE A 131 0.12 7.66 -18.02
C ILE A 131 0.55 6.66 -19.08
N GLY A 132 0.44 5.36 -18.83
CA GLY A 132 0.83 4.31 -19.76
C GLY A 132 0.87 2.95 -19.09
N GLY A 133 1.40 1.98 -19.81
CA GLY A 133 1.54 0.61 -19.34
C GLY A 133 1.67 -0.38 -20.47
N ASP A 134 1.42 -1.64 -20.15
CA ASP A 134 1.45 -2.74 -21.10
C ASP A 134 0.32 -3.72 -20.80
N THR A 135 -0.18 -4.44 -21.78
CA THR A 135 -1.14 -5.51 -21.61
C THR A 135 -0.70 -6.73 -22.39
N THR A 136 -0.48 -7.85 -21.72
CA THR A 136 0.00 -9.07 -22.37
C THR A 136 -0.74 -10.30 -21.89
N LYS A 137 -0.63 -11.41 -22.62
CA LYS A 137 -1.23 -12.68 -22.25
C LYS A 137 -0.26 -13.53 -21.43
N GLY A 138 -0.70 -14.02 -20.27
CA GLY A 138 0.08 -14.90 -19.40
C GLY A 138 -0.60 -15.15 -18.06
N PRO A 139 0.11 -15.70 -17.07
CA PRO A 139 -0.39 -15.81 -15.71
C PRO A 139 -0.77 -14.44 -15.14
N LEU A 140 -1.91 -14.34 -14.45
CA LEU A 140 -2.43 -13.08 -13.93
C LEU A 140 -1.40 -12.43 -12.99
N SER A 141 -0.90 -11.27 -13.40
CA SER A 141 0.00 -10.42 -12.61
C SER A 141 -0.17 -8.96 -12.96
N LEU A 142 0.11 -8.10 -12.00
CA LEU A 142 -0.06 -6.66 -12.02
C LEU A 142 1.26 -6.04 -11.59
N THR A 143 1.90 -5.27 -12.46
CA THR A 143 3.08 -4.47 -12.08
C THR A 143 2.72 -3.01 -12.22
N LEU A 144 2.76 -2.28 -11.11
CA LEU A 144 2.52 -0.85 -11.08
C LEU A 144 3.82 -0.11 -10.82
N THR A 145 4.02 0.97 -11.56
CA THR A 145 5.09 1.92 -11.24
C THR A 145 4.43 3.25 -10.92
N VAL A 146 4.50 3.66 -9.66
CA VAL A 146 3.97 4.94 -9.20
C VAL A 146 5.06 5.99 -9.14
N GLN A 147 4.68 7.22 -9.47
CA GLN A 147 5.57 8.37 -9.40
C GLN A 147 4.90 9.49 -8.61
N GLY A 148 5.70 10.19 -7.83
CA GLY A 148 5.24 11.31 -7.01
C GLY A 148 6.31 12.36 -6.81
N PHE A 149 5.93 13.50 -6.24
CA PHE A 149 6.83 14.63 -6.02
C PHE A 149 7.12 14.83 -4.54
N VAL A 150 8.36 15.11 -4.22
CA VAL A 150 8.77 15.58 -2.90
C VAL A 150 9.77 16.73 -3.07
N ALA A 151 9.71 17.77 -2.23
CA ALA A 151 10.67 18.87 -2.30
C ALA A 151 12.10 18.34 -2.15
N HIS A 152 13.06 18.97 -2.85
CA HIS A 152 14.47 18.58 -2.78
C HIS A 152 14.93 18.46 -1.33
N ASP A 153 15.61 17.38 -1.00
CA ASP A 153 16.21 17.09 0.33
C ASP A 153 15.19 17.03 1.49
N LYS A 154 13.88 16.88 1.20
CA LYS A 154 12.83 16.82 2.22
C LYS A 154 12.18 15.45 2.37
N ALA A 155 12.49 14.50 1.50
CA ALA A 155 11.92 13.15 1.57
C ALA A 155 12.16 12.51 2.95
N LEU A 156 11.15 11.87 3.49
CA LEU A 156 11.31 10.97 4.63
C LEU A 156 12.15 9.77 4.19
N ARG A 157 13.01 9.30 5.09
CA ARG A 157 13.97 8.24 4.80
C ARG A 157 14.01 7.24 5.95
N ARG A 158 14.56 6.06 5.69
CA ARG A 158 14.75 5.01 6.71
C ARG A 158 15.98 5.22 7.59
N ASP A 159 16.89 6.14 7.24
CA ASP A 159 18.25 6.28 7.80
C ASP A 159 18.44 7.51 8.70
N GLY A 160 17.37 8.09 9.21
CA GLY A 160 17.42 9.31 10.01
C GLY A 160 17.11 9.14 11.51
N ALA A 161 16.74 7.93 11.97
CA ALA A 161 16.38 7.70 13.38
C ALA A 161 17.56 7.88 14.31
N GLN A 162 17.34 8.50 15.47
CA GLN A 162 18.36 8.75 16.49
C GLN A 162 17.95 8.18 17.85
N VAL A 163 18.93 7.78 18.65
CA VAL A 163 18.68 7.31 20.03
C VAL A 163 17.90 8.36 20.81
N GLY A 164 16.79 7.93 21.39
CA GLY A 164 15.87 8.80 22.12
C GLY A 164 14.66 9.27 21.32
N ASP A 165 14.62 9.08 20.00
CA ASP A 165 13.43 9.33 19.18
C ASP A 165 12.28 8.42 19.61
N TRP A 166 11.05 8.91 19.50
CA TRP A 166 9.84 8.15 19.78
C TRP A 166 9.38 7.42 18.52
N ILE A 167 8.93 6.18 18.69
CA ILE A 167 8.43 5.35 17.61
C ILE A 167 6.90 5.45 17.59
N TYR A 168 6.36 5.77 16.44
CA TYR A 168 4.93 5.92 16.19
C TYR A 168 4.47 5.01 15.07
N VAL A 169 3.20 4.62 15.11
CA VAL A 169 2.49 3.97 13.99
C VAL A 169 1.15 4.63 13.75
N THR A 170 0.69 4.57 12.50
CA THR A 170 -0.66 4.99 12.11
C THR A 170 -1.64 3.82 12.16
N GLY A 171 -2.93 4.13 12.25
CA GLY A 171 -4.02 3.15 12.16
C GLY A 171 -4.06 2.13 13.30
N ASP A 172 -4.76 1.04 13.08
CA ASP A 172 -4.73 -0.18 13.90
C ASP A 172 -3.94 -1.25 13.14
N LEU A 173 -3.28 -2.17 13.85
CA LEU A 173 -2.40 -3.19 13.28
C LEU A 173 -2.92 -4.61 13.60
N GLY A 174 -2.68 -5.54 12.69
CA GLY A 174 -3.04 -6.95 12.84
C GLY A 174 -4.29 -7.36 12.09
N ASP A 175 -5.10 -6.40 11.64
CA ASP A 175 -6.38 -6.67 10.96
C ASP A 175 -6.16 -7.32 9.59
N SER A 176 -5.16 -6.89 8.83
CA SER A 176 -4.81 -7.48 7.53
C SER A 176 -4.43 -8.95 7.66
N ARG A 177 -3.62 -9.34 8.64
CA ARG A 177 -3.26 -10.74 8.88
C ARG A 177 -4.48 -11.59 9.23
N ALA A 178 -5.37 -11.11 10.08
CA ALA A 178 -6.59 -11.83 10.42
C ALA A 178 -7.52 -11.96 9.21
N GLY A 179 -7.60 -10.95 8.37
CA GLY A 179 -8.30 -10.99 7.08
C GLY A 179 -7.73 -12.05 6.14
N LEU A 180 -6.41 -12.14 6.04
CA LEU A 180 -5.74 -13.20 5.27
C LEU A 180 -6.09 -14.60 5.82
N ASP A 181 -6.12 -14.79 7.13
CA ASP A 181 -6.51 -16.06 7.72
C ASP A 181 -7.97 -16.44 7.36
N VAL A 182 -8.91 -15.47 7.31
CA VAL A 182 -10.28 -15.68 6.85
C VAL A 182 -10.32 -16.07 5.36
N ILE A 183 -9.51 -15.41 4.53
CA ILE A 183 -9.42 -15.67 3.09
C ILE A 183 -8.91 -17.10 2.83
N LEU A 184 -7.90 -17.53 3.58
CA LEU A 184 -7.26 -18.84 3.41
C LEU A 184 -8.03 -19.98 4.10
N ASN A 185 -8.83 -19.68 5.14
CA ASN A 185 -9.60 -20.66 5.89
C ASN A 185 -11.08 -20.28 5.99
N THR A 186 -11.88 -20.89 5.14
CA THR A 186 -13.33 -20.64 5.06
C THR A 186 -14.10 -20.96 6.34
N ASP A 187 -13.56 -21.80 7.24
CA ASP A 187 -14.19 -22.11 8.53
C ASP A 187 -14.19 -20.91 9.49
N LEU A 188 -13.38 -19.90 9.19
CA LEU A 188 -13.32 -18.65 9.97
C LEU A 188 -14.37 -17.62 9.55
N ARG A 189 -15.07 -17.81 8.43
CA ARG A 189 -16.04 -16.84 7.88
C ARG A 189 -17.25 -16.61 8.77
N ASP A 190 -17.63 -17.59 9.58
CA ASP A 190 -18.75 -17.48 10.52
C ASP A 190 -18.38 -16.76 11.84
N LYS A 191 -17.09 -16.43 12.04
CA LYS A 191 -16.66 -15.67 13.21
C LYS A 191 -17.13 -14.21 13.14
N PRO A 192 -17.35 -13.57 14.31
CA PRO A 192 -17.61 -12.13 14.36
C PRO A 192 -16.49 -11.33 13.65
N PHE A 193 -16.87 -10.33 12.86
CA PHE A 193 -15.95 -9.42 12.14
C PHE A 193 -15.08 -10.06 11.05
N ALA A 194 -15.34 -11.31 10.64
CA ALA A 194 -14.57 -11.96 9.57
C ALA A 194 -14.60 -11.15 8.26
N GLU A 195 -15.77 -10.65 7.85
CA GLU A 195 -15.94 -9.82 6.65
C GLU A 195 -15.19 -8.47 6.78
N ASP A 196 -15.28 -7.81 7.95
CA ASP A 196 -14.58 -6.54 8.19
C ASP A 196 -13.05 -6.71 8.08
N LEU A 197 -12.52 -7.81 8.60
CA LEU A 197 -11.09 -8.13 8.55
C LEU A 197 -10.64 -8.52 7.12
N GLU A 198 -11.46 -9.26 6.38
CA GLU A 198 -11.20 -9.54 4.95
C GLU A 198 -11.16 -8.25 4.14
N ILE A 199 -12.08 -7.31 4.40
CA ILE A 199 -12.10 -5.99 3.81
C ILE A 199 -10.83 -5.20 4.17
N ALA A 200 -10.39 -5.24 5.44
CA ALA A 200 -9.17 -4.56 5.88
C ALA A 200 -7.93 -5.05 5.12
N HIS A 201 -7.84 -6.36 4.82
CA HIS A 201 -6.75 -6.93 4.05
C HIS A 201 -6.68 -6.42 2.61
N TYR A 202 -7.84 -6.19 1.96
CA TYR A 202 -7.87 -5.78 0.56
C TYR A 202 -7.96 -4.26 0.36
N LEU A 203 -8.61 -3.55 1.26
CA LEU A 203 -8.97 -2.14 1.08
C LEU A 203 -8.20 -1.19 2.02
N ALA A 204 -6.90 -1.41 2.13
CA ALA A 204 -6.01 -0.52 2.89
C ALA A 204 -6.09 0.94 2.38
N THR A 205 -5.91 1.88 3.28
CA THR A 205 -5.93 3.33 2.97
C THR A 205 -4.52 3.90 3.10
N PRO A 206 -3.81 4.18 1.99
CA PRO A 206 -2.48 4.76 2.03
C PRO A 206 -2.44 6.10 2.77
N ARG A 207 -1.48 6.28 3.64
CA ARG A 207 -1.39 7.42 4.59
C ARG A 207 -0.68 8.64 3.99
N VAL A 208 -1.02 9.02 2.76
CA VAL A 208 -0.38 10.12 2.00
C VAL A 208 -0.39 11.45 2.79
N LEU A 209 -1.54 11.84 3.36
CA LEU A 209 -1.63 13.09 4.12
C LEU A 209 -0.77 13.05 5.39
N VAL A 210 -0.66 11.88 6.03
CA VAL A 210 0.22 11.70 7.19
C VAL A 210 1.67 11.84 6.77
N GLY A 211 2.10 11.12 5.73
CA GLY A 211 3.47 11.22 5.21
C GLY A 211 3.87 12.65 4.88
N GLN A 212 3.00 13.40 4.21
CA GLN A 212 3.24 14.82 3.90
C GLN A 212 3.32 15.70 5.15
N ALA A 213 2.46 15.49 6.13
CA ALA A 213 2.46 16.26 7.38
C ALA A 213 3.69 15.96 8.26
N LEU A 214 4.33 14.80 8.08
CA LEU A 214 5.54 14.41 8.80
C LEU A 214 6.82 15.06 8.24
N LEU A 215 6.77 15.70 7.07
CA LEU A 215 7.94 16.36 6.48
C LEU A 215 8.50 17.44 7.42
N GLY A 216 9.77 17.28 7.81
CA GLY A 216 10.45 18.17 8.75
C GLY A 216 10.13 17.92 10.23
N LEU A 217 9.24 16.98 10.56
CA LEU A 217 8.91 16.58 11.94
C LEU A 217 9.45 15.19 12.28
N ALA A 218 9.30 14.23 11.39
CA ALA A 218 9.83 12.88 11.58
C ALA A 218 11.30 12.80 11.18
N SER A 219 12.08 12.01 11.91
CA SER A 219 13.48 11.70 11.61
C SER A 219 13.61 10.52 10.65
N SER A 220 12.69 9.57 10.67
CA SER A 220 12.62 8.46 9.70
C SER A 220 11.18 7.99 9.51
N ALA A 221 10.93 7.30 8.39
CA ALA A 221 9.64 6.65 8.12
C ALA A 221 9.81 5.46 7.19
N ILE A 222 8.86 4.53 7.30
CA ILE A 222 8.64 3.36 6.44
C ILE A 222 7.15 3.02 6.47
N ASP A 223 6.62 2.42 5.42
CA ASP A 223 5.30 1.78 5.50
C ASP A 223 5.41 0.34 6.04
N ILE A 224 4.29 -0.21 6.50
CA ILE A 224 4.22 -1.56 7.07
C ILE A 224 3.65 -2.50 6.00
N SER A 225 4.56 -3.17 5.29
CA SER A 225 4.28 -4.13 4.22
C SER A 225 4.55 -5.58 4.62
N ASP A 226 5.63 -5.83 5.36
CA ASP A 226 6.08 -7.16 5.80
C ASP A 226 5.78 -7.44 7.28
N GLY A 227 5.32 -6.42 7.99
CA GLY A 227 4.96 -6.43 9.40
C GLY A 227 5.78 -5.45 10.22
N LEU A 228 5.16 -4.90 11.28
CA LEU A 228 5.74 -3.84 12.10
C LEU A 228 7.20 -4.09 12.48
N VAL A 229 7.50 -5.29 13.01
CA VAL A 229 8.87 -5.58 13.47
C VAL A 229 9.84 -5.77 12.31
N ALA A 230 9.40 -6.38 11.19
CA ALA A 230 10.23 -6.56 10.01
C ALA A 230 10.60 -5.19 9.41
N ASP A 231 9.62 -4.33 9.23
CA ASP A 231 9.80 -3.01 8.61
C ASP A 231 10.56 -2.05 9.54
N LEU A 232 10.25 -2.05 10.84
CA LEU A 232 11.03 -1.28 11.82
C LEU A 232 12.51 -1.68 11.80
N LYS A 233 12.85 -2.98 11.67
CA LYS A 233 14.23 -3.43 11.57
C LYS A 233 14.98 -2.80 10.39
N HIS A 234 14.31 -2.45 9.30
CA HIS A 234 14.92 -1.70 8.20
C HIS A 234 15.34 -0.30 8.63
N ILE A 235 14.50 0.42 9.39
CA ILE A 235 14.88 1.71 9.99
C ILE A 235 16.08 1.52 10.93
N LEU A 236 15.99 0.55 11.84
CA LEU A 236 17.04 0.32 12.86
C LEU A 236 18.38 0.01 12.20
N LYS A 237 18.40 -0.85 11.20
CA LYS A 237 19.60 -1.23 10.45
C LYS A 237 20.20 -0.05 9.68
N ARG A 238 19.36 0.75 9.02
CA ARG A 238 19.80 1.89 8.19
C ARG A 238 20.28 3.06 9.04
N SER A 239 19.74 3.21 10.24
CA SER A 239 20.07 4.30 11.19
C SER A 239 21.13 3.89 12.24
N ASP A 240 21.57 2.62 12.23
CA ASP A 240 22.52 2.03 13.20
C ASP A 240 22.05 2.20 14.67
N VAL A 241 20.79 1.87 14.94
CA VAL A 241 20.15 2.01 16.24
C VAL A 241 19.37 0.74 16.64
N GLY A 242 18.91 0.69 17.89
CA GLY A 242 18.01 -0.32 18.43
C GLY A 242 16.63 0.25 18.74
N ALA A 243 15.76 -0.56 19.35
CA ALA A 243 14.42 -0.14 19.75
C ALA A 243 13.95 -0.84 21.04
N HIS A 244 13.05 -0.18 21.74
CA HIS A 244 12.18 -0.76 22.75
C HIS A 244 10.74 -0.47 22.35
N LEU A 245 9.88 -1.52 22.31
CA LEU A 245 8.45 -1.41 22.04
C LEU A 245 7.64 -1.84 23.27
N GLU A 246 6.61 -1.09 23.62
CA GLU A 246 5.64 -1.43 24.66
C GLU A 246 4.36 -1.98 23.99
N LEU A 247 4.11 -3.27 24.17
CA LEU A 247 3.01 -3.98 23.51
C LEU A 247 1.63 -3.51 23.95
N SER A 248 1.51 -2.99 25.18
CA SER A 248 0.25 -2.40 25.65
C SER A 248 -0.12 -1.11 24.93
N ASP A 249 0.81 -0.47 24.22
CA ASP A 249 0.61 0.76 23.47
C ASP A 249 0.33 0.51 21.98
N LEU A 250 0.42 -0.75 21.53
CA LEU A 250 0.09 -1.10 20.14
C LEU A 250 -1.38 -0.79 19.83
N PRO A 251 -1.66 -0.06 18.76
CA PRO A 251 -3.02 0.17 18.31
C PRO A 251 -3.60 -1.12 17.72
N ILE A 252 -4.64 -1.63 18.32
CA ILE A 252 -5.31 -2.87 17.94
C ILE A 252 -6.81 -2.62 17.92
N SER A 253 -7.48 -3.08 16.86
CA SER A 253 -8.92 -2.95 16.72
C SER A 253 -9.66 -3.84 17.73
N SER A 254 -10.84 -3.38 18.16
CA SER A 254 -11.73 -4.22 18.99
C SER A 254 -12.23 -5.44 18.23
N GLN A 255 -12.34 -5.36 16.93
CA GLN A 255 -12.71 -6.43 16.01
C GLN A 255 -11.69 -7.56 16.04
N LEU A 256 -10.40 -7.23 15.92
CA LEU A 256 -9.31 -8.20 15.99
C LEU A 256 -9.28 -8.93 17.35
N ILE A 257 -9.39 -8.18 18.45
CA ILE A 257 -9.40 -8.77 19.80
C ILE A 257 -10.54 -9.78 19.95
N GLN A 258 -11.74 -9.44 19.47
CA GLN A 258 -12.90 -10.33 19.55
C GLN A 258 -12.75 -11.53 18.61
N PHE A 259 -12.26 -11.33 17.40
CA PHE A 259 -12.02 -12.40 16.42
C PHE A 259 -11.03 -13.44 16.94
N LEU A 260 -9.94 -13.01 17.56
CA LEU A 260 -8.87 -13.88 18.10
C LEU A 260 -9.16 -14.40 19.49
N GLY A 261 -10.14 -13.81 20.21
CA GLY A 261 -10.55 -14.22 21.56
C GLY A 261 -9.56 -13.78 22.66
N GLY A 262 -8.75 -12.73 22.42
CA GLY A 262 -7.86 -12.20 23.46
C GLY A 262 -6.83 -11.20 22.95
N VAL A 263 -6.41 -10.30 23.86
CA VAL A 263 -5.48 -9.20 23.58
C VAL A 263 -4.08 -9.71 23.23
N ASP A 264 -3.57 -10.73 23.94
CA ASP A 264 -2.20 -11.22 23.73
C ASP A 264 -2.00 -11.77 22.30
N LYS A 265 -3.00 -12.49 21.78
CA LYS A 265 -2.98 -12.95 20.38
C LYS A 265 -3.04 -11.78 19.39
N ALA A 266 -3.88 -10.80 19.69
CA ALA A 266 -4.02 -9.62 18.84
C ALA A 266 -2.72 -8.79 18.82
N GLN A 267 -2.00 -8.68 19.94
CA GLN A 267 -0.68 -8.06 20.01
C GLN A 267 0.35 -8.81 19.15
N GLN A 268 0.34 -10.15 19.17
CA GLN A 268 1.22 -10.96 18.31
C GLN A 268 0.93 -10.70 16.82
N TYR A 269 -0.36 -10.64 16.43
CA TYR A 269 -0.75 -10.30 15.06
C TYR A 269 -0.26 -8.92 14.68
N ALA A 270 -0.46 -7.90 15.50
CA ALA A 270 -0.04 -6.53 15.26
C ALA A 270 1.48 -6.39 15.04
N LEU A 271 2.31 -7.25 15.65
CA LEU A 271 3.77 -7.22 15.48
C LEU A 271 4.23 -7.77 14.13
N VAL A 272 3.51 -8.76 13.56
CA VAL A 272 3.96 -9.53 12.40
C VAL A 272 3.02 -9.45 11.20
N SER A 273 1.92 -8.71 11.31
CA SER A 273 0.97 -8.52 10.22
C SER A 273 1.58 -7.72 9.10
N GLY A 274 1.76 -8.35 7.94
CA GLY A 274 2.08 -7.67 6.70
C GLY A 274 0.83 -7.08 6.01
N GLU A 275 1.08 -6.32 4.94
CA GLU A 275 0.07 -5.73 4.07
C GLU A 275 -0.93 -4.80 4.81
N GLU A 276 -0.46 -4.14 5.89
CA GLU A 276 -1.23 -3.12 6.62
C GLU A 276 -1.24 -1.78 5.87
N TYR A 277 -0.12 -1.44 5.21
CA TYR A 277 0.08 -0.18 4.50
C TYR A 277 -0.18 1.06 5.39
N GLU A 278 0.07 0.88 6.69
CA GLU A 278 0.19 1.94 7.68
C GLU A 278 1.63 2.45 7.69
N LEU A 279 1.90 3.60 8.35
CA LEU A 279 3.25 4.13 8.49
C LEU A 279 3.81 3.82 9.87
N CYS A 280 5.07 3.37 9.91
CA CYS A 280 5.92 3.38 11.09
C CYS A 280 6.96 4.50 10.94
N PHE A 281 7.06 5.40 11.93
CA PHE A 281 7.95 6.55 11.84
C PHE A 281 8.55 6.91 13.19
N THR A 282 9.66 7.64 13.17
CA THR A 282 10.35 8.10 14.38
C THR A 282 10.31 9.62 14.49
N VAL A 283 10.16 10.10 15.72
CA VAL A 283 9.99 11.52 16.03
C VAL A 283 10.98 11.97 17.07
N PRO A 284 11.83 12.98 16.79
CA PRO A 284 12.70 13.58 17.77
C PRO A 284 11.93 14.11 18.98
N LYS A 285 12.53 14.01 20.17
CA LYS A 285 11.88 14.42 21.42
C LYS A 285 11.30 15.84 21.36
N GLN A 286 11.97 16.75 20.68
CA GLN A 286 11.55 18.15 20.53
C GLN A 286 10.23 18.33 19.74
N HIS A 287 9.85 17.35 18.90
CA HIS A 287 8.62 17.39 18.09
C HIS A 287 7.49 16.53 18.68
N LYS A 288 7.74 15.79 19.76
CA LYS A 288 6.76 14.86 20.35
C LYS A 288 5.43 15.54 20.67
N GLU A 289 5.47 16.72 21.29
CA GLU A 289 4.27 17.44 21.73
C GLU A 289 3.48 18.06 20.56
N SER A 290 4.13 18.24 19.39
CA SER A 290 3.50 18.84 18.21
C SER A 290 2.90 17.81 17.24
N ILE A 291 3.23 16.52 17.40
CA ILE A 291 2.77 15.46 16.48
C ILE A 291 1.24 15.37 16.42
N ASP A 292 0.57 15.34 17.55
CA ASP A 292 -0.89 15.22 17.59
C ASP A 292 -1.57 16.39 16.87
N SER A 293 -1.06 17.61 17.07
CA SER A 293 -1.57 18.81 16.38
C SER A 293 -1.27 18.80 14.89
N ALA A 294 -0.07 18.35 14.49
CA ALA A 294 0.33 18.28 13.08
C ALA A 294 -0.50 17.23 12.29
N LEU A 295 -0.89 16.14 12.94
CA LEU A 295 -1.62 15.06 12.33
C LEU A 295 -3.15 15.11 12.55
N ALA A 296 -3.65 16.08 13.31
CA ALA A 296 -5.07 16.20 13.68
C ALA A 296 -6.03 16.23 12.48
N HIS A 297 -5.59 16.72 11.32
CA HIS A 297 -6.40 16.83 10.12
C HIS A 297 -6.20 15.68 9.12
N CYS A 298 -5.33 14.72 9.44
CA CYS A 298 -5.03 13.59 8.54
C CYS A 298 -6.08 12.48 8.58
N GLY A 299 -7.08 12.58 9.48
CA GLY A 299 -8.17 11.60 9.60
C GLY A 299 -7.71 10.19 9.99
N CYS A 300 -6.56 10.08 10.67
CA CYS A 300 -5.94 8.82 11.02
C CYS A 300 -5.52 8.83 12.50
N LYS A 301 -5.75 7.71 13.18
CA LYS A 301 -5.21 7.47 14.53
C LYS A 301 -3.70 7.31 14.44
N VAL A 302 -2.99 7.88 15.42
CA VAL A 302 -1.53 7.75 15.54
C VAL A 302 -1.20 7.34 16.97
N SER A 303 -0.34 6.37 17.14
CA SER A 303 0.00 5.80 18.46
C SER A 303 1.51 5.77 18.66
N CYS A 304 1.97 6.28 19.81
CA CYS A 304 3.35 6.15 20.25
C CYS A 304 3.53 4.77 20.87
N ILE A 305 4.37 3.93 20.29
CA ILE A 305 4.50 2.51 20.67
C ILE A 305 5.86 2.15 21.28
N GLY A 306 6.80 3.12 21.36
CA GLY A 306 8.13 2.81 21.85
C GLY A 306 9.15 3.93 21.67
N GLN A 307 10.40 3.57 21.79
CA GLN A 307 11.52 4.51 21.68
C GLN A 307 12.74 3.87 21.06
N ILE A 308 13.46 4.64 20.25
CA ILE A 308 14.75 4.26 19.68
C ILE A 308 15.82 4.17 20.79
N ARG A 309 16.59 3.09 20.76
CA ARG A 309 17.63 2.72 21.71
C ARG A 309 19.00 2.62 21.03
N PRO A 310 20.10 2.54 21.78
CA PRO A 310 21.41 2.25 21.20
C PRO A 310 21.40 0.97 20.37
N ASN A 311 22.28 0.90 19.35
CA ASN A 311 22.43 -0.28 18.50
C ASN A 311 22.68 -1.56 19.32
N GLY A 312 22.20 -2.71 18.79
CA GLY A 312 22.26 -4.01 19.46
C GLY A 312 21.21 -4.21 20.55
N HIS A 313 20.35 -3.21 20.80
CA HIS A 313 19.28 -3.31 21.79
C HIS A 313 17.92 -3.39 21.08
N PHE A 314 17.25 -4.55 21.14
CA PHE A 314 15.87 -4.73 20.68
C PHE A 314 15.09 -5.44 21.78
N GLU A 315 14.11 -4.77 22.35
CA GLU A 315 13.34 -5.27 23.49
C GLU A 315 11.85 -5.04 23.29
N LEU A 316 11.07 -6.04 23.64
CA LEU A 316 9.61 -5.97 23.75
C LEU A 316 9.24 -5.99 25.23
N SER A 317 8.33 -5.11 25.65
CA SER A 317 7.70 -5.18 26.97
C SER A 317 6.19 -5.17 26.87
N ASN A 318 5.51 -5.75 27.87
CA ASN A 318 4.07 -5.68 28.02
C ASN A 318 3.76 -5.22 29.45
N LYS A 319 3.17 -4.03 29.58
CA LYS A 319 2.91 -3.38 30.89
C LYS A 319 4.20 -3.28 31.72
N GLY A 320 5.30 -2.88 31.06
CA GLY A 320 6.61 -2.69 31.68
C GLY A 320 7.36 -3.98 32.02
N LYS A 321 6.87 -5.15 31.61
CA LYS A 321 7.58 -6.44 31.81
C LYS A 321 8.13 -6.89 30.47
N VAL A 322 9.42 -7.20 30.43
CA VAL A 322 10.08 -7.75 29.22
C VAL A 322 9.44 -9.07 28.83
N VAL A 323 9.16 -9.22 27.55
CA VAL A 323 8.60 -10.44 26.96
C VAL A 323 9.48 -10.91 25.82
N ASP A 324 9.63 -12.22 25.69
CA ASP A 324 10.38 -12.85 24.59
C ASP A 324 9.38 -13.56 23.67
N TRP A 325 8.87 -12.81 22.71
CA TRP A 325 7.98 -13.35 21.70
C TRP A 325 8.73 -13.55 20.37
N PRO A 326 8.52 -14.67 19.68
CA PRO A 326 9.06 -14.86 18.35
C PRO A 326 8.43 -13.85 17.41
N VAL A 327 9.25 -13.00 16.80
CA VAL A 327 8.82 -11.98 15.85
C VAL A 327 9.57 -12.17 14.54
N GLN A 328 8.90 -12.76 13.56
CA GLN A 328 9.43 -12.99 12.23
C GLN A 328 8.44 -12.38 11.22
N GLY A 329 8.93 -11.51 10.36
CA GLY A 329 8.16 -10.93 9.25
C GLY A 329 8.07 -11.88 8.07
N PHE A 330 7.33 -11.50 7.06
CA PHE A 330 7.20 -12.25 5.81
C PHE A 330 8.50 -12.17 4.99
N ASP A 331 8.85 -13.28 4.30
CA ASP A 331 9.96 -13.35 3.35
C ASP A 331 9.57 -14.29 2.20
N HIS A 332 9.57 -13.77 0.97
CA HIS A 332 9.17 -14.50 -0.25
C HIS A 332 10.03 -15.77 -0.54
N PHE A 333 11.22 -15.86 0.00
CA PHE A 333 12.18 -16.94 -0.30
C PHE A 333 12.51 -17.81 0.93
N GLN A 334 12.00 -17.50 2.10
CA GLN A 334 12.07 -18.43 3.24
C GLN A 334 10.92 -19.42 3.12
N GLN A 335 11.28 -20.72 3.11
CA GLN A 335 10.32 -21.81 3.20
C GLN A 335 9.96 -22.02 4.67
N ASP A 336 8.66 -22.13 4.97
CA ASP A 336 8.12 -22.53 6.29
C ASP A 336 8.58 -23.94 6.69
#